data_ca56f642113d7b5544c67505dbebc39d
#
_entry.id   ca56f642113d7b5544c67505dbebc39d
#
_cell.length_a   1.000
_cell.length_b   1.000
_cell.length_c   1.000
_cell.angle_alpha   90.00
_cell.angle_beta   90.00
_cell.angle_gamma   90.00
#
_symmetry.space_group_name_H-M   'P 1'
#
loop_
_entity.id
_entity.type
_entity.pdbx_description
1 polymer ?
#
loop_
_entity_poly.entity_id
_entity_poly.type
_entity_poly.pdbx_seq_one_letter_code
_entity_poly.pdbx_strand_id
1 'polypeptide(L)'
;MSMGTKPKRDNRSAQDYADYDMHIDHALALNRRMQPLASVYYYSVPCSLTAKQPDGTHRPKRGMEPLFVMRSCQIGAYTGKTASGMPIDETWRENDGLVNTVSATAPLGQPHVPLDRLHVEPGIWNVFPTLNGDHMFLQGGLSRRHSIRPFYLDLLTLITAQEHRISD
;
A
#
# COMPACT_ATOMS: atom_id res chain seq x y z
N MET A 1 27.17 -30.23 16.05
CA MET A 1 26.27 -29.10 15.81
C MET A 1 25.14 -29.57 14.91
N SER A 2 23.95 -29.81 15.47
CA SER A 2 22.76 -30.26 14.72
C SER A 2 22.20 -29.08 14.01
N MET A 3 22.22 -29.09 12.68
CA MET A 3 21.42 -28.12 11.88
C MET A 3 19.96 -28.47 12.11
N GLY A 4 19.26 -27.61 12.85
CA GLY A 4 17.83 -27.73 13.04
C GLY A 4 17.12 -27.71 11.69
N THR A 5 16.45 -28.80 11.35
CA THR A 5 15.56 -28.89 10.20
C THR A 5 14.46 -27.85 10.39
N LYS A 6 14.30 -26.93 9.43
CA LYS A 6 13.15 -26.02 9.40
C LYS A 6 11.88 -26.85 9.56
N PRO A 7 10.94 -26.46 10.42
CA PRO A 7 9.69 -27.20 10.56
C PRO A 7 9.04 -27.29 9.19
N LYS A 8 8.63 -28.50 8.78
CA LYS A 8 7.82 -28.70 7.59
C LYS A 8 6.57 -27.83 7.77
N ARG A 9 6.34 -26.88 6.86
CA ARG A 9 5.08 -26.13 6.82
C ARG A 9 3.94 -27.15 6.77
N ASP A 10 3.06 -27.07 7.74
CA ASP A 10 1.86 -27.91 7.76
C ASP A 10 0.93 -27.41 6.65
N ASN A 11 0.75 -28.20 5.62
CA ASN A 11 -0.02 -27.86 4.42
C ASN A 11 -1.56 -27.90 4.65
N ARG A 12 -2.02 -27.97 5.91
CA ARG A 12 -3.45 -28.16 6.20
C ARG A 12 -4.35 -26.99 5.81
N SER A 13 -3.81 -25.78 5.58
CA SER A 13 -4.52 -24.70 4.91
C SER A 13 -3.51 -23.72 4.31
N ALA A 14 -3.11 -23.97 3.07
CA ALA A 14 -2.21 -23.06 2.34
C ALA A 14 -2.80 -21.64 2.17
N GLN A 15 -4.03 -21.42 2.58
CA GLN A 15 -4.77 -20.17 2.50
C GLN A 15 -4.70 -19.33 3.79
N ASP A 16 -4.27 -19.89 4.93
CA ASP A 16 -4.24 -19.19 6.23
C ASP A 16 -2.91 -18.49 6.51
N TYR A 17 -2.19 -18.09 5.49
CA TYR A 17 -0.91 -17.40 5.62
C TYR A 17 -0.96 -16.03 4.94
N ALA A 18 -0.35 -15.02 5.55
CA ALA A 18 -0.24 -13.68 4.99
C ALA A 18 0.39 -13.66 3.58
N ASP A 19 1.32 -14.56 3.29
CA ASP A 19 1.88 -14.72 1.95
C ASP A 19 0.83 -15.03 0.88
N TYR A 20 -0.25 -15.75 1.25
CA TYR A 20 -1.36 -16.05 0.35
C TYR A 20 -2.16 -14.78 0.03
N ASP A 21 -2.55 -14.04 1.06
CA ASP A 21 -3.37 -12.83 0.91
C ASP A 21 -2.62 -11.68 0.21
N MET A 22 -1.30 -11.63 0.38
CA MET A 22 -0.45 -10.63 -0.30
C MET A 22 -0.16 -10.98 -1.76
N HIS A 23 -0.54 -12.18 -2.23
CA HIS A 23 -0.36 -12.51 -3.64
C HIS A 23 -1.39 -11.77 -4.51
N ILE A 24 -0.93 -11.12 -5.59
CA ILE A 24 -1.78 -10.22 -6.40
C ILE A 24 -3.05 -10.91 -6.91
N ASP A 25 -2.96 -12.15 -7.41
CA ASP A 25 -4.12 -12.88 -7.93
C ASP A 25 -5.15 -13.20 -6.83
N HIS A 26 -4.69 -13.49 -5.61
CA HIS A 26 -5.57 -13.74 -4.48
C HIS A 26 -6.23 -12.45 -3.98
N ALA A 27 -5.46 -11.36 -3.90
CA ALA A 27 -5.99 -10.03 -3.59
C ALA A 27 -7.06 -9.60 -4.61
N LEU A 28 -6.83 -9.82 -5.91
CA LEU A 28 -7.81 -9.56 -6.97
C LEU A 28 -9.08 -10.39 -6.81
N ALA A 29 -8.94 -11.69 -6.50
CA ALA A 29 -10.08 -12.56 -6.26
C ALA A 29 -10.90 -12.11 -5.04
N LEU A 30 -10.23 -11.67 -3.97
CA LEU A 30 -10.86 -11.09 -2.79
C LEU A 30 -11.58 -9.78 -3.12
N ASN A 31 -10.93 -8.85 -3.82
CA ASN A 31 -11.50 -7.55 -4.20
C ASN A 31 -12.76 -7.66 -5.07
N ARG A 32 -12.85 -8.70 -5.91
CA ARG A 32 -14.09 -8.98 -6.69
C ARG A 32 -15.27 -9.39 -5.82
N ARG A 33 -15.02 -9.97 -4.66
CA ARG A 33 -16.05 -10.46 -3.72
C ARG A 33 -16.41 -9.41 -2.68
N MET A 34 -15.47 -8.55 -2.30
CA MET A 34 -15.62 -7.51 -1.27
C MET A 34 -15.70 -6.15 -1.96
N GLN A 35 -16.92 -5.66 -2.15
CA GLN A 35 -17.13 -4.32 -2.70
C GLN A 35 -17.27 -3.29 -1.57
N PRO A 36 -16.85 -2.03 -1.79
CA PRO A 36 -17.10 -0.97 -0.83
C PRO A 36 -18.59 -0.81 -0.52
N LEU A 37 -18.93 -0.59 0.74
CA LEU A 37 -20.29 -0.28 1.18
C LEU A 37 -20.61 1.18 0.85
N ALA A 38 -21.77 1.43 0.24
CA ALA A 38 -22.16 2.75 -0.26
C ALA A 38 -22.22 3.86 0.81
N SER A 39 -22.42 3.49 2.09
CA SER A 39 -22.50 4.43 3.22
C SER A 39 -21.20 4.61 3.99
N VAL A 40 -20.09 3.98 3.56
CA VAL A 40 -18.81 4.01 4.29
C VAL A 40 -17.81 4.88 3.54
N TYR A 41 -17.13 5.77 4.26
CA TYR A 41 -16.01 6.56 3.72
C TYR A 41 -14.72 5.75 3.80
N TYR A 42 -14.10 5.52 2.65
CA TYR A 42 -12.83 4.80 2.53
C TYR A 42 -11.72 5.79 2.20
N TYR A 43 -10.59 5.65 2.89
CA TYR A 43 -9.41 6.46 2.64
C TYR A 43 -8.19 5.58 2.43
N SER A 44 -7.34 5.98 1.51
CA SER A 44 -6.02 5.38 1.35
C SER A 44 -4.92 6.44 1.33
N VAL A 45 -3.78 6.10 1.89
CA VAL A 45 -2.63 6.99 2.02
C VAL A 45 -1.41 6.29 1.45
N PRO A 46 -1.20 6.33 0.13
CA PRO A 46 -0.04 5.72 -0.49
C PRO A 46 1.25 6.44 -0.08
N CYS A 47 2.31 5.67 0.13
CA CYS A 47 3.66 6.18 0.36
C CYS A 47 4.59 5.76 -0.77
N SER A 48 5.61 6.57 -1.03
CA SER A 48 6.70 6.26 -1.95
C SER A 48 7.98 6.94 -1.49
N LEU A 49 9.07 6.19 -1.49
CA LEU A 49 10.40 6.76 -1.26
C LEU A 49 11.39 6.28 -2.33
N THR A 50 10.94 6.27 -3.58
CA THR A 50 11.75 5.91 -4.75
C THR A 50 11.79 7.04 -5.77
N ALA A 51 12.78 6.98 -6.67
CA ALA A 51 12.90 7.87 -7.81
C ALA A 51 13.06 7.05 -9.10
N LYS A 52 12.33 7.45 -10.15
CA LYS A 52 12.46 6.88 -11.49
C LYS A 52 13.85 7.23 -12.05
N GLN A 53 14.50 6.21 -12.62
CA GLN A 53 15.80 6.32 -13.27
C GLN A 53 15.64 6.47 -14.80
N PRO A 54 16.69 6.88 -15.53
CA PRO A 54 16.63 6.98 -17.00
C PRO A 54 16.30 5.67 -17.71
N ASP A 55 16.64 4.52 -17.11
CA ASP A 55 16.33 3.18 -17.61
C ASP A 55 14.91 2.71 -17.28
N GLY A 56 14.09 3.60 -16.67
CA GLY A 56 12.72 3.31 -16.24
C GLY A 56 12.61 2.54 -14.93
N THR A 57 13.71 2.07 -14.33
CA THR A 57 13.68 1.45 -12.99
C THR A 57 13.41 2.50 -11.91
N HIS A 58 12.99 2.06 -10.73
CA HIS A 58 12.89 2.91 -9.54
C HIS A 58 13.96 2.53 -8.52
N ARG A 59 14.62 3.53 -7.95
CA ARG A 59 15.65 3.36 -6.92
C ARG A 59 15.27 4.10 -5.64
N PRO A 60 15.63 3.55 -4.46
CA PRO A 60 15.36 4.21 -3.19
C PRO A 60 16.02 5.58 -3.12
N LYS A 61 15.26 6.57 -2.63
CA LYS A 61 15.78 7.89 -2.28
C LYS A 61 16.55 7.84 -0.96
N ARG A 62 17.36 8.86 -0.74
CA ARG A 62 18.02 9.06 0.56
C ARG A 62 16.96 9.15 1.67
N GLY A 63 17.19 8.43 2.76
CA GLY A 63 16.32 8.42 3.94
C GLY A 63 15.45 7.17 4.06
N MET A 64 15.41 6.31 3.05
CA MET A 64 14.79 4.99 3.20
C MET A 64 15.50 4.19 4.27
N GLU A 65 14.74 3.55 5.16
CA GLU A 65 15.31 2.68 6.19
C GLU A 65 16.12 1.53 5.55
N PRO A 66 17.32 1.22 6.07
CA PRO A 66 18.23 0.24 5.47
C PRO A 66 17.58 -1.12 5.22
N LEU A 67 16.63 -1.53 6.07
CA LEU A 67 15.87 -2.77 5.95
C LEU A 67 15.10 -2.87 4.62
N PHE A 68 14.66 -1.75 4.07
CA PHE A 68 13.82 -1.70 2.88
C PHE A 68 14.59 -1.49 1.57
N VAL A 69 15.85 -1.04 1.64
CA VAL A 69 16.63 -0.63 0.45
C VAL A 69 16.74 -1.77 -0.58
N MET A 70 17.11 -2.96 -0.15
CA MET A 70 17.28 -4.10 -1.07
C MET A 70 15.94 -4.49 -1.71
N ARG A 71 14.88 -4.59 -0.92
CA ARG A 71 13.54 -4.95 -1.42
C ARG A 71 13.01 -3.86 -2.36
N SER A 72 13.20 -2.59 -2.03
CA SER A 72 12.82 -1.46 -2.88
C SER A 72 13.48 -1.53 -4.26
N CYS A 73 14.77 -1.89 -4.33
CA CYS A 73 15.47 -2.11 -5.60
C CYS A 73 14.87 -3.28 -6.40
N GLN A 74 14.51 -4.37 -5.73
CA GLN A 74 13.89 -5.54 -6.36
C GLN A 74 12.53 -5.17 -6.97
N ILE A 75 11.66 -4.52 -6.20
CA ILE A 75 10.36 -4.03 -6.67
C ILE A 75 10.56 -3.03 -7.82
N GLY A 76 11.45 -2.06 -7.63
CA GLY A 76 11.71 -0.98 -8.59
C GLY A 76 12.29 -1.42 -9.93
N ALA A 77 12.79 -2.64 -10.04
CA ALA A 77 13.32 -3.21 -11.29
C ALA A 77 12.40 -4.28 -11.89
N TYR A 78 11.40 -4.75 -11.14
CA TYR A 78 10.60 -5.90 -11.55
C TYR A 78 9.60 -5.53 -12.65
N THR A 79 9.44 -6.44 -13.60
CA THR A 79 8.31 -6.54 -14.54
C THR A 79 8.03 -8.01 -14.79
N GLY A 80 6.79 -8.35 -15.11
CA GLY A 80 6.41 -9.74 -15.34
C GLY A 80 4.91 -9.90 -15.52
N LYS A 81 4.42 -11.09 -15.17
CA LYS A 81 3.00 -11.41 -15.14
C LYS A 81 2.69 -12.22 -13.89
N THR A 82 1.49 -12.07 -13.36
CA THR A 82 0.98 -12.98 -12.33
C THR A 82 0.65 -14.34 -12.90
N ALA A 83 0.33 -15.31 -12.06
CA ALA A 83 -0.09 -16.64 -12.49
C ALA A 83 -1.38 -16.61 -13.35
N SER A 84 -2.27 -15.66 -13.08
CA SER A 84 -3.48 -15.43 -13.90
C SER A 84 -3.21 -14.67 -15.21
N GLY A 85 -1.96 -14.27 -15.48
CA GLY A 85 -1.55 -13.56 -16.67
C GLY A 85 -1.69 -12.04 -16.62
N MET A 86 -2.07 -11.46 -15.47
CA MET A 86 -2.12 -10.02 -15.29
C MET A 86 -0.71 -9.41 -15.43
N PRO A 87 -0.50 -8.37 -16.25
CA PRO A 87 0.80 -7.76 -16.43
C PRO A 87 1.21 -6.98 -15.17
N ILE A 88 2.48 -7.11 -14.79
CA ILE A 88 3.17 -6.29 -13.82
C ILE A 88 4.16 -5.45 -14.62
N ASP A 89 3.73 -4.27 -14.99
CA ASP A 89 4.50 -3.36 -15.84
C ASP A 89 5.27 -2.30 -15.04
N GLU A 90 5.78 -1.28 -15.69
CA GLU A 90 6.56 -0.22 -15.06
C GLU A 90 5.78 0.63 -14.05
N THR A 91 4.44 0.66 -14.10
CA THR A 91 3.61 1.40 -13.14
C THR A 91 3.67 0.80 -11.74
N TRP A 92 4.09 -0.47 -11.61
CA TRP A 92 4.28 -1.18 -10.36
C TRP A 92 5.62 -0.93 -9.68
N ARG A 93 6.54 -0.19 -10.32
CA ARG A 93 7.91 -0.01 -9.84
C ARG A 93 8.05 1.00 -8.73
N GLU A 94 7.19 2.03 -8.71
CA GLU A 94 7.17 2.99 -7.61
C GLU A 94 6.75 2.28 -6.32
N ASN A 95 7.50 2.52 -5.20
CA ASN A 95 7.27 1.78 -3.97
C ASN A 95 7.79 2.52 -2.73
N ASP A 96 7.31 2.07 -1.57
CA ASP A 96 7.71 2.53 -0.23
C ASP A 96 8.82 1.68 0.40
N GLY A 97 9.36 0.72 -0.36
CA GLY A 97 10.37 -0.24 0.10
C GLY A 97 9.82 -1.64 0.41
N LEU A 98 8.49 -1.79 0.54
CA LEU A 98 7.83 -3.07 0.78
C LEU A 98 6.59 -3.26 -0.11
N VAL A 99 5.85 -2.18 -0.38
CA VAL A 99 4.60 -2.18 -1.13
C VAL A 99 4.71 -1.26 -2.35
N ASN A 100 4.17 -1.69 -3.48
CA ASN A 100 4.04 -0.88 -4.69
C ASN A 100 3.04 0.27 -4.45
N THR A 101 3.36 1.47 -4.88
CA THR A 101 2.49 2.64 -4.72
C THR A 101 1.11 2.41 -5.36
N VAL A 102 1.07 1.79 -6.54
CA VAL A 102 -0.18 1.49 -7.25
C VAL A 102 -1.12 0.59 -6.43
N SER A 103 -0.59 -0.40 -5.71
CA SER A 103 -1.41 -1.28 -4.86
C SER A 103 -1.83 -0.63 -3.53
N ALA A 104 -1.10 0.41 -3.09
CA ALA A 104 -1.44 1.21 -1.91
C ALA A 104 -2.46 2.33 -2.22
N THR A 105 -2.72 2.62 -3.48
CA THR A 105 -3.70 3.63 -3.91
C THR A 105 -5.12 3.19 -3.62
N ALA A 106 -5.50 2.01 -4.08
CA ALA A 106 -6.79 1.38 -3.77
C ALA A 106 -6.70 -0.13 -4.06
N PRO A 107 -7.58 -0.95 -3.48
CA PRO A 107 -7.70 -2.33 -3.90
C PRO A 107 -7.94 -2.44 -5.40
N LEU A 108 -7.14 -3.25 -6.08
CA LEU A 108 -7.17 -3.36 -7.54
C LEU A 108 -8.58 -3.67 -8.06
N GLY A 109 -9.04 -2.87 -9.01
CA GLY A 109 -10.36 -3.01 -9.61
C GLY A 109 -11.50 -2.35 -8.83
N GLN A 110 -11.23 -1.74 -7.68
CA GLN A 110 -12.23 -0.97 -6.94
C GLN A 110 -12.22 0.51 -7.36
N PRO A 111 -13.38 1.18 -7.30
CA PRO A 111 -13.49 2.59 -7.64
C PRO A 111 -12.71 3.47 -6.66
N HIS A 112 -12.00 4.45 -7.18
CA HIS A 112 -11.25 5.40 -6.38
C HIS A 112 -11.16 6.77 -7.06
N VAL A 113 -11.03 7.82 -6.25
CA VAL A 113 -10.82 9.21 -6.70
C VAL A 113 -9.70 9.86 -5.89
N PRO A 114 -9.01 10.86 -6.43
CA PRO A 114 -8.17 11.73 -5.61
C PRO A 114 -8.99 12.36 -4.48
N LEU A 115 -8.44 12.43 -3.28
CA LEU A 115 -9.12 13.05 -2.15
C LEU A 115 -9.44 14.53 -2.43
N ASP A 116 -10.72 14.84 -2.50
CA ASP A 116 -11.23 16.21 -2.33
C ASP A 116 -11.76 16.36 -0.90
N ARG A 117 -11.09 17.19 -0.09
CA ARG A 117 -11.43 17.40 1.32
C ARG A 117 -12.77 18.07 1.54
N LEU A 118 -13.27 18.81 0.53
CA LEU A 118 -14.57 19.48 0.57
C LEU A 118 -15.70 18.53 0.14
N HIS A 119 -15.40 17.54 -0.67
CA HIS A 119 -16.38 16.63 -1.26
C HIS A 119 -15.88 15.18 -1.17
N VAL A 120 -15.78 14.64 0.06
CA VAL A 120 -15.43 13.24 0.27
C VAL A 120 -16.59 12.36 -0.14
N GLU A 121 -16.33 11.36 -0.99
CA GLU A 121 -17.36 10.48 -1.53
C GLU A 121 -17.46 9.17 -0.71
N PRO A 122 -18.65 8.79 -0.21
CA PRO A 122 -18.85 7.47 0.40
C PRO A 122 -18.93 6.37 -0.67
N GLY A 123 -18.62 5.15 -0.30
CA GLY A 123 -18.70 3.98 -1.20
C GLY A 123 -17.56 3.85 -2.20
N ILE A 124 -16.58 4.73 -2.15
CA ILE A 124 -15.41 4.75 -3.04
C ILE A 124 -14.15 5.12 -2.25
N TRP A 125 -12.98 4.72 -2.73
CA TRP A 125 -11.71 5.04 -2.09
C TRP A 125 -11.30 6.49 -2.41
N ASN A 126 -11.18 7.32 -1.36
CA ASN A 126 -10.67 8.68 -1.44
C ASN A 126 -9.17 8.65 -1.17
N VAL A 127 -8.38 8.89 -2.19
CA VAL A 127 -6.94 8.66 -2.19
C VAL A 127 -6.18 9.94 -1.86
N PHE A 128 -5.46 9.94 -0.76
CA PHE A 128 -4.55 11.04 -0.42
C PHE A 128 -3.45 11.19 -1.49
N PRO A 129 -2.88 12.38 -1.65
CA PRO A 129 -1.63 12.54 -2.40
C PRO A 129 -0.56 11.60 -1.85
N THR A 130 0.21 10.96 -2.74
CA THR A 130 1.30 10.07 -2.33
C THR A 130 2.29 10.79 -1.43
N LEU A 131 2.50 10.26 -0.23
CA LEU A 131 3.45 10.82 0.72
C LEU A 131 4.87 10.37 0.38
N ASN A 132 5.84 11.29 0.55
CA ASN A 132 7.26 10.99 0.36
C ASN A 132 7.82 10.32 1.61
N GLY A 133 7.63 9.01 1.71
CA GLY A 133 8.00 8.21 2.87
C GLY A 133 8.17 6.74 2.53
N ASP A 134 8.93 6.02 3.34
CA ASP A 134 9.05 4.57 3.26
C ASP A 134 7.90 3.86 4.03
N HIS A 135 7.90 2.54 4.04
CA HIS A 135 6.85 1.72 4.63
C HIS A 135 6.57 2.01 6.12
N MET A 136 7.55 2.54 6.85
CA MET A 136 7.40 2.88 8.27
C MET A 136 7.07 4.37 8.49
N PHE A 137 6.92 5.16 7.41
CA PHE A 137 6.75 6.61 7.51
C PHE A 137 5.57 7.00 8.39
N LEU A 138 4.40 6.42 8.16
CA LEU A 138 3.17 6.70 8.94
C LEU A 138 3.18 6.12 10.36
N GLN A 139 4.20 5.35 10.71
CA GLN A 139 4.45 4.86 12.07
C GLN A 139 5.53 5.68 12.79
N GLY A 140 6.05 6.75 12.17
CA GLY A 140 7.11 7.60 12.70
C GLY A 140 8.52 7.18 12.26
N GLY A 141 8.63 6.14 11.41
CA GLY A 141 9.90 5.54 11.00
C GLY A 141 10.58 4.73 12.11
N LEU A 142 11.44 3.81 11.75
CA LEU A 142 12.22 3.02 12.73
C LEU A 142 13.18 3.92 13.52
N SER A 143 13.71 4.95 12.88
CA SER A 143 14.65 5.90 13.47
C SER A 143 13.97 7.10 14.13
N ARG A 144 12.65 7.16 14.19
CA ARG A 144 11.84 8.27 14.74
C ARG A 144 12.31 9.67 14.25
N ARG A 145 12.65 9.77 12.96
CA ARG A 145 13.27 10.98 12.37
C ARG A 145 12.29 12.11 12.09
N HIS A 146 10.98 11.82 12.17
CA HIS A 146 9.93 12.81 11.90
C HIS A 146 8.73 12.60 12.82
N SER A 147 7.96 13.68 13.01
CA SER A 147 6.71 13.60 13.75
C SER A 147 5.55 13.30 12.80
N ILE A 148 4.80 12.25 13.11
CA ILE A 148 3.58 11.87 12.38
C ILE A 148 2.32 12.52 12.97
N ARG A 149 2.44 13.16 14.13
CA ARG A 149 1.32 13.78 14.85
C ARG A 149 0.52 14.77 13.98
N PRO A 150 1.14 15.68 13.22
CA PRO A 150 0.39 16.60 12.37
C PRO A 150 -0.49 15.89 11.35
N PHE A 151 0.01 14.82 10.73
CA PHE A 151 -0.77 14.01 9.78
C PHE A 151 -2.02 13.40 10.44
N TYR A 152 -1.87 12.78 11.61
CA TYR A 152 -3.01 12.15 12.30
C TYR A 152 -4.01 13.17 12.86
N LEU A 153 -3.57 14.34 13.29
CA LEU A 153 -4.48 15.42 13.69
C LEU A 153 -5.28 15.94 12.49
N ASP A 154 -4.63 16.11 11.36
CA ASP A 154 -5.27 16.51 10.11
C ASP A 154 -6.28 15.45 9.60
N LEU A 155 -5.91 14.16 9.67
CA LEU A 155 -6.81 13.06 9.35
C LEU A 155 -8.03 13.02 10.27
N LEU A 156 -7.84 13.20 11.58
CA LEU A 156 -8.95 13.28 12.54
C LEU A 156 -9.89 14.43 12.20
N THR A 157 -9.35 15.61 11.89
CA THR A 157 -10.16 16.77 11.47
C THR A 157 -10.99 16.45 10.24
N LEU A 158 -10.39 15.78 9.25
CA LEU A 158 -11.10 15.37 8.03
C LEU A 158 -12.25 14.40 8.35
N ILE A 159 -12.00 13.39 9.20
CA ILE A 159 -13.01 12.38 9.57
C ILE A 159 -14.17 13.05 10.32
N THR A 160 -13.86 13.85 11.34
CA THR A 160 -14.89 14.56 12.14
C THR A 160 -15.77 15.48 11.29
N ALA A 161 -15.18 16.14 10.28
CA ALA A 161 -15.94 16.97 9.36
C ALA A 161 -16.97 16.17 8.53
N GLN A 162 -16.73 14.88 8.26
CA GLN A 162 -17.73 14.04 7.56
C GLN A 162 -18.86 13.59 8.49
N GLU A 163 -18.58 13.32 9.78
CA GLU A 163 -19.61 12.94 10.76
C GLU A 163 -20.67 14.02 10.91
N HIS A 164 -20.27 15.30 10.93
CA HIS A 164 -21.21 16.44 11.01
C HIS A 164 -22.11 16.55 9.77
N ARG A 165 -21.61 16.20 8.59
CA ARG A 165 -22.38 16.25 7.34
C ARG A 165 -23.44 15.15 7.21
N ILE A 166 -23.29 14.05 7.95
CA ILE A 166 -24.26 12.95 7.97
C ILE A 166 -25.42 13.26 8.92
N SER A 167 -25.20 14.17 9.87
CA SER A 167 -26.16 14.52 10.93
C SER A 167 -27.11 15.66 10.54
N ASP A 168 -26.85 16.35 9.44
CA ASP A 168 -27.66 17.40 8.83
C ASP A 168 -28.52 16.83 7.69
#